data_d36c7a658c924fb27a2156e1508c038c
#
_entry.id   d36c7a658c924fb27a2156e1508c038c
#
_cell.length_a   1.000
_cell.length_b   1.000
_cell.length_c   1.000
_cell.angle_alpha   90.00
_cell.angle_beta   90.00
_cell.angle_gamma   90.00
#
_symmetry.space_group_name_H-M   'P 1'
#
loop_
_entity.id
_entity.type
_entity.pdbx_description
1 polymer ?
#
loop_
_entity_poly.entity_id
_entity_poly.type
_entity_poly.pdbx_seq_one_letter_code
_entity_poly.pdbx_strand_id
1 'polypeptide(L)'
;MKRIAALLLLCLLLTGCSWDSAEYYSATPHKIKEQKTDESIPAVSNYNELYDAVADIVEKGAVTGRMSVEEYRSISLENNLSFVETDIIKRHPIGAYAVESIEFEVGTAVGMNAVGVTVNYSRAPEELQGIKAAKDMEKAKTLIRETLTQCDSALVMRVTNYEETDFVQFVEDFAAENPDVVMELPQVTVSVYPESGDDRVVDIRLSYQTSRESLRQMQKYVQPVFTSASLYVSSEEEGAIVRYARLYTFLMERNAYKVETSITPSYSLLRHGVGDHRAFATVYAAMCRKAGLECFVVTGTRNGDARSWNIVRDGDYYYHVDLLSQSGFILYKDNQMNGYVWDYSAYPACGVAQQPAENNG
;
A
#
# COMPACT_ATOMS: atom_id res chain seq x y z
N MET A 1 -17.32 -73.57 5.38
CA MET A 1 -17.54 -72.17 5.73
C MET A 1 -17.42 -71.18 4.56
N LYS A 2 -16.55 -71.40 3.57
CA LYS A 2 -16.43 -70.45 2.40
C LYS A 2 -17.62 -70.44 1.43
N ARG A 3 -18.43 -71.50 1.36
CA ARG A 3 -19.63 -71.58 0.48
C ARG A 3 -20.89 -70.90 1.05
N ILE A 4 -21.00 -70.79 2.38
CA ILE A 4 -22.10 -70.12 3.05
C ILE A 4 -21.93 -68.60 2.98
N ALA A 5 -20.71 -68.07 3.05
CA ALA A 5 -20.40 -66.67 2.90
C ALA A 5 -20.69 -66.11 1.48
N ALA A 6 -20.47 -66.95 0.45
CA ALA A 6 -20.80 -66.55 -0.94
C ALA A 6 -22.33 -66.48 -1.20
N LEU A 7 -23.11 -67.33 -0.53
CA LEU A 7 -24.59 -67.32 -0.64
C LEU A 7 -25.23 -66.14 0.08
N LEU A 8 -24.67 -65.68 1.20
CA LEU A 8 -25.11 -64.50 1.95
C LEU A 8 -24.75 -63.21 1.19
N LEU A 9 -23.66 -63.18 0.47
CA LEU A 9 -23.29 -62.00 -0.36
C LEU A 9 -24.17 -61.89 -1.60
N LEU A 10 -24.66 -63.00 -2.15
CA LEU A 10 -25.55 -62.99 -3.32
C LEU A 10 -26.95 -62.58 -2.96
N CYS A 11 -27.44 -62.85 -1.73
CA CYS A 11 -28.77 -62.42 -1.24
C CYS A 11 -28.80 -60.90 -0.93
N LEU A 12 -27.65 -60.24 -0.63
CA LEU A 12 -27.57 -58.79 -0.39
C LEU A 12 -27.63 -57.97 -1.69
N LEU A 13 -27.43 -58.60 -2.85
CA LEU A 13 -27.47 -57.92 -4.15
C LEU A 13 -28.86 -57.96 -4.84
N LEU A 14 -29.85 -58.61 -4.24
CA LEU A 14 -31.19 -58.78 -4.82
C LEU A 14 -32.30 -57.99 -4.08
N THR A 15 -32.00 -57.20 -3.07
CA THR A 15 -32.95 -56.36 -2.35
C THR A 15 -32.80 -54.87 -2.64
N GLY A 16 -32.67 -54.51 -3.91
CA GLY A 16 -32.49 -53.11 -4.26
C GLY A 16 -33.16 -52.73 -5.58
N CYS A 17 -34.46 -52.95 -5.71
CA CYS A 17 -35.29 -52.22 -6.67
C CYS A 17 -36.76 -52.25 -6.23
N SER A 18 -37.09 -51.42 -5.25
CA SER A 18 -38.42 -50.87 -5.20
C SER A 18 -38.50 -49.75 -6.21
N TRP A 19 -39.14 -49.94 -7.31
CA TRP A 19 -39.61 -48.89 -8.19
C TRP A 19 -40.71 -48.14 -7.44
N ASP A 20 -40.29 -47.22 -6.58
CA ASP A 20 -41.16 -46.17 -6.09
C ASP A 20 -41.24 -45.16 -7.21
N SER A 21 -42.44 -44.95 -7.72
CA SER A 21 -42.74 -43.92 -8.71
C SER A 21 -42.42 -42.60 -8.05
N ALA A 22 -41.17 -42.10 -8.31
CA ALA A 22 -40.84 -40.76 -7.96
C ALA A 22 -41.82 -39.85 -8.73
N GLU A 23 -42.81 -39.33 -8.03
CA GLU A 23 -43.51 -38.14 -8.49
C GLU A 23 -42.43 -37.11 -8.79
N TYR A 24 -42.29 -36.78 -10.09
CA TYR A 24 -41.55 -35.63 -10.52
C TYR A 24 -42.21 -34.44 -9.84
N TYR A 25 -41.61 -33.96 -8.76
CA TYR A 25 -41.88 -32.62 -8.29
C TYR A 25 -41.55 -31.72 -9.47
N SER A 26 -42.57 -31.21 -10.15
CA SER A 26 -42.41 -30.12 -11.10
C SER A 26 -41.69 -29.04 -10.32
N ALA A 27 -40.42 -28.77 -10.69
CA ALA A 27 -39.71 -27.63 -10.17
C ALA A 27 -40.60 -26.43 -10.50
N THR A 28 -41.30 -25.93 -9.50
CA THR A 28 -41.94 -24.63 -9.59
C THR A 28 -40.78 -23.69 -9.96
N PRO A 29 -40.83 -22.99 -11.13
CA PRO A 29 -39.80 -22.05 -11.42
C PRO A 29 -39.70 -21.15 -10.20
N HIS A 30 -38.52 -21.07 -9.59
CA HIS A 30 -38.28 -20.08 -8.56
C HIS A 30 -38.70 -18.74 -9.19
N LYS A 31 -39.89 -18.29 -8.84
CA LYS A 31 -40.19 -16.88 -8.97
C LYS A 31 -39.10 -16.24 -8.13
N ILE A 32 -38.13 -15.66 -8.78
CA ILE A 32 -37.28 -14.65 -8.22
C ILE A 32 -38.29 -13.73 -7.53
N LYS A 33 -38.33 -13.77 -6.17
CA LYS A 33 -39.01 -12.72 -5.44
C LYS A 33 -38.38 -11.45 -6.00
N GLU A 34 -39.12 -10.76 -6.86
CA GLU A 34 -38.87 -9.35 -7.08
C GLU A 34 -38.83 -8.76 -5.69
N GLN A 35 -37.63 -8.50 -5.23
CA GLN A 35 -37.41 -7.64 -4.09
C GLN A 35 -38.01 -6.31 -4.56
N LYS A 36 -39.21 -6.03 -4.11
CA LYS A 36 -39.80 -4.70 -4.20
C LYS A 36 -38.94 -3.81 -3.31
N THR A 37 -37.82 -3.40 -3.79
CA THR A 37 -37.21 -2.12 -3.45
C THR A 37 -38.11 -1.11 -4.13
N ASP A 38 -38.86 -0.40 -3.33
CA ASP A 38 -39.64 0.79 -3.71
C ASP A 38 -38.62 1.94 -3.93
N GLU A 39 -37.61 1.72 -4.76
CA GLU A 39 -36.69 2.74 -5.22
C GLU A 39 -37.42 3.45 -6.36
N SER A 40 -37.89 4.67 -6.08
CA SER A 40 -38.41 5.57 -7.10
C SER A 40 -37.35 5.70 -8.20
N ILE A 41 -37.72 5.31 -9.43
CA ILE A 41 -36.85 5.46 -10.60
C ILE A 41 -36.44 6.93 -10.70
N PRO A 42 -35.15 7.30 -10.63
CA PRO A 42 -34.73 8.68 -10.68
C PRO A 42 -35.15 9.30 -12.00
N ALA A 43 -35.79 10.48 -11.96
CA ALA A 43 -36.16 11.24 -13.14
C ALA A 43 -35.00 12.18 -13.51
N VAL A 44 -34.63 12.19 -14.80
CA VAL A 44 -33.56 13.04 -15.33
C VAL A 44 -34.11 13.94 -16.44
N SER A 45 -33.76 15.22 -16.43
CA SER A 45 -34.27 16.23 -17.33
C SER A 45 -33.19 16.91 -18.19
N ASN A 46 -31.92 16.74 -17.85
CA ASN A 46 -30.77 17.37 -18.49
C ASN A 46 -29.51 16.48 -18.39
N TYR A 47 -28.42 16.91 -19.06
CA TYR A 47 -27.17 16.17 -19.12
C TYR A 47 -26.54 15.93 -17.75
N ASN A 48 -26.53 16.93 -16.85
CA ASN A 48 -25.89 16.77 -15.55
C ASN A 48 -26.63 15.75 -14.69
N GLU A 49 -27.96 15.79 -14.66
CA GLU A 49 -28.77 14.81 -13.94
C GLU A 49 -28.60 13.39 -14.54
N LEU A 50 -28.47 13.29 -15.87
CA LEU A 50 -28.19 12.04 -16.55
C LEU A 50 -26.81 11.49 -16.13
N TYR A 51 -25.78 12.35 -16.12
CA TYR A 51 -24.44 12.01 -15.65
C TYR A 51 -24.45 11.54 -14.20
N ASP A 52 -25.07 12.33 -13.32
CA ASP A 52 -25.14 12.03 -11.88
C ASP A 52 -25.85 10.70 -11.60
N ALA A 53 -26.92 10.41 -12.34
CA ALA A 53 -27.65 9.14 -12.20
C ALA A 53 -26.80 7.92 -12.63
N VAL A 54 -26.01 8.05 -13.71
CA VAL A 54 -25.10 6.99 -14.15
C VAL A 54 -23.90 6.90 -13.19
N ALA A 55 -23.37 8.02 -12.75
CA ALA A 55 -22.29 8.08 -11.76
C ALA A 55 -22.68 7.37 -10.45
N ASP A 56 -23.90 7.58 -9.96
CA ASP A 56 -24.42 6.92 -8.77
C ASP A 56 -24.51 5.38 -8.90
N ILE A 57 -24.86 4.88 -10.10
CA ILE A 57 -24.84 3.44 -10.42
C ILE A 57 -23.41 2.92 -10.32
N VAL A 58 -22.45 3.63 -10.88
CA VAL A 58 -21.02 3.27 -10.88
C VAL A 58 -20.42 3.37 -9.49
N GLU A 59 -20.75 4.41 -8.70
CA GLU A 59 -20.30 4.57 -7.31
C GLU A 59 -20.76 3.42 -6.40
N LYS A 60 -21.96 2.91 -6.64
CA LYS A 60 -22.51 1.76 -5.90
C LYS A 60 -21.94 0.42 -6.38
N GLY A 61 -21.16 0.41 -7.46
CA GLY A 61 -20.71 -0.82 -8.11
C GLY A 61 -21.85 -1.67 -8.67
N ALA A 62 -22.99 -1.02 -8.98
CA ALA A 62 -24.17 -1.71 -9.50
C ALA A 62 -23.98 -2.06 -10.98
N VAL A 63 -24.32 -3.30 -11.36
CA VAL A 63 -24.24 -3.77 -12.76
C VAL A 63 -25.37 -3.20 -13.62
N THR A 64 -26.53 -2.95 -13.02
CA THR A 64 -27.69 -2.42 -13.74
C THR A 64 -28.36 -1.28 -12.99
N GLY A 65 -28.95 -0.37 -13.74
CA GLY A 65 -29.75 0.73 -13.21
C GLY A 65 -30.85 1.15 -14.17
N ARG A 66 -31.73 2.04 -13.72
CA ARG A 66 -32.80 2.61 -14.56
C ARG A 66 -33.05 4.05 -14.18
N MET A 67 -33.41 4.88 -15.17
CA MET A 67 -33.82 6.27 -14.97
C MET A 67 -34.96 6.64 -15.88
N SER A 68 -35.85 7.52 -15.44
CA SER A 68 -36.94 8.09 -16.24
C SER A 68 -36.42 9.28 -17.04
N VAL A 69 -36.74 9.33 -18.32
CA VAL A 69 -36.35 10.41 -19.26
C VAL A 69 -37.57 11.15 -19.83
N GLU A 70 -38.73 11.05 -19.17
CA GLU A 70 -39.98 11.72 -19.64
C GLU A 70 -39.83 13.24 -19.72
N GLU A 71 -39.10 13.84 -18.80
CA GLU A 71 -38.85 15.27 -18.72
C GLU A 71 -37.59 15.70 -19.50
N TYR A 72 -36.90 14.76 -20.14
CA TYR A 72 -35.64 15.05 -20.83
C TYR A 72 -35.90 15.88 -22.10
N ARG A 73 -35.43 17.11 -22.09
CA ARG A 73 -35.76 18.11 -23.14
C ARG A 73 -34.70 18.27 -24.24
N SER A 74 -33.66 17.47 -24.25
CA SER A 74 -32.61 17.54 -25.27
C SER A 74 -33.04 16.84 -26.55
N ILE A 75 -32.72 17.44 -27.69
CA ILE A 75 -33.06 16.94 -29.03
C ILE A 75 -32.27 15.66 -29.36
N SER A 76 -31.27 15.30 -28.56
CA SER A 76 -30.35 14.18 -28.83
C SER A 76 -30.00 13.41 -27.57
N LEU A 77 -30.97 12.67 -27.00
CA LEU A 77 -30.74 11.78 -25.85
C LEU A 77 -29.63 10.77 -26.17
N GLU A 78 -29.64 10.15 -27.34
CA GLU A 78 -28.64 9.13 -27.75
C GLU A 78 -27.21 9.68 -27.73
N ASN A 79 -26.99 10.90 -28.25
CA ASN A 79 -25.66 11.53 -28.18
C ASN A 79 -25.22 11.82 -26.75
N ASN A 80 -26.16 12.28 -25.90
CA ASN A 80 -25.87 12.57 -24.50
C ASN A 80 -25.55 11.28 -23.71
N LEU A 81 -26.19 10.16 -23.99
CA LEU A 81 -25.84 8.86 -23.41
C LEU A 81 -24.40 8.46 -23.77
N SER A 82 -23.99 8.60 -25.03
CA SER A 82 -22.63 8.32 -25.48
C SER A 82 -21.59 9.28 -24.86
N PHE A 83 -21.97 10.56 -24.65
CA PHE A 83 -21.09 11.50 -23.93
C PHE A 83 -20.96 11.15 -22.45
N VAL A 84 -22.04 10.74 -21.78
CA VAL A 84 -22.01 10.29 -20.38
C VAL A 84 -21.13 9.07 -20.22
N GLU A 85 -21.25 8.04 -21.07
CA GLU A 85 -20.34 6.90 -21.08
C GLU A 85 -18.88 7.36 -21.14
N THR A 86 -18.57 8.21 -22.12
CA THR A 86 -17.20 8.73 -22.31
C THR A 86 -16.70 9.50 -21.09
N ASP A 87 -17.54 10.36 -20.50
CA ASP A 87 -17.15 11.16 -19.32
C ASP A 87 -17.00 10.29 -18.08
N ILE A 88 -17.85 9.28 -17.88
CA ILE A 88 -17.70 8.31 -16.78
C ILE A 88 -16.38 7.54 -16.93
N ILE A 89 -16.11 6.97 -18.09
CA ILE A 89 -14.91 6.15 -18.32
C ILE A 89 -13.63 7.00 -18.24
N LYS A 90 -13.66 8.28 -18.63
CA LYS A 90 -12.45 9.11 -18.67
C LYS A 90 -12.24 10.03 -17.48
N ARG A 91 -13.30 10.44 -16.78
CA ARG A 91 -13.24 11.51 -15.78
C ARG A 91 -13.78 11.14 -14.41
N HIS A 92 -14.64 10.11 -14.33
CA HIS A 92 -15.16 9.66 -13.04
C HIS A 92 -14.13 8.73 -12.36
N PRO A 93 -13.75 8.93 -11.08
CA PRO A 93 -12.70 8.16 -10.43
C PRO A 93 -12.90 6.64 -10.52
N ILE A 94 -14.06 6.15 -10.08
CA ILE A 94 -14.39 4.72 -10.16
C ILE A 94 -14.61 4.30 -11.62
N GLY A 95 -15.21 5.16 -12.45
CA GLY A 95 -15.42 4.89 -13.86
C GLY A 95 -14.10 4.66 -14.60
N ALA A 96 -13.16 5.57 -14.46
CA ALA A 96 -11.83 5.48 -15.09
C ALA A 96 -10.99 4.30 -14.56
N TYR A 97 -11.20 3.91 -13.31
CA TYR A 97 -10.50 2.78 -12.70
C TYR A 97 -11.06 1.42 -13.11
N ALA A 98 -12.40 1.30 -13.26
CA ALA A 98 -13.04 -0.01 -13.24
C ALA A 98 -14.07 -0.26 -14.36
N VAL A 99 -14.58 0.77 -15.05
CA VAL A 99 -15.61 0.57 -16.09
C VAL A 99 -14.96 0.33 -17.43
N GLU A 100 -15.39 -0.75 -18.11
CA GLU A 100 -14.97 -1.08 -19.48
C GLU A 100 -15.92 -0.46 -20.50
N SER A 101 -17.24 -0.59 -20.29
CA SER A 101 -18.27 0.00 -21.15
C SER A 101 -19.58 0.19 -20.38
N ILE A 102 -20.45 1.08 -20.90
CA ILE A 102 -21.81 1.29 -20.40
C ILE A 102 -22.78 1.15 -21.57
N GLU A 103 -23.72 0.21 -21.45
CA GLU A 103 -24.76 -0.02 -22.44
C GLU A 103 -26.06 0.65 -21.99
N PHE A 104 -26.75 1.29 -22.94
CA PHE A 104 -28.02 1.97 -22.69
C PHE A 104 -29.14 1.39 -23.56
N GLU A 105 -30.25 1.07 -22.92
CA GLU A 105 -31.48 0.63 -23.57
C GLU A 105 -32.58 1.69 -23.35
N VAL A 106 -32.96 2.37 -24.46
CA VAL A 106 -34.08 3.33 -24.43
C VAL A 106 -35.38 2.58 -24.67
N GLY A 107 -36.33 2.68 -23.74
CA GLY A 107 -37.58 1.94 -23.80
C GLY A 107 -38.67 2.54 -22.90
N THR A 108 -39.74 1.76 -22.65
CA THR A 108 -40.77 2.09 -21.67
C THR A 108 -40.71 1.17 -20.48
N ALA A 109 -40.64 1.73 -19.29
CA ALA A 109 -40.75 1.00 -18.01
C ALA A 109 -41.89 1.56 -17.18
N VAL A 110 -42.83 0.70 -16.75
CA VAL A 110 -44.01 1.11 -15.92
C VAL A 110 -44.86 2.18 -16.60
N GLY A 111 -44.90 2.19 -17.96
CA GLY A 111 -45.67 3.17 -18.74
C GLY A 111 -44.99 4.55 -18.94
N MET A 112 -43.74 4.71 -18.52
CA MET A 112 -42.93 5.91 -18.68
C MET A 112 -41.74 5.66 -19.61
N ASN A 113 -41.28 6.70 -20.33
CA ASN A 113 -40.03 6.62 -21.07
C ASN A 113 -38.86 6.50 -20.11
N ALA A 114 -38.11 5.43 -20.27
CA ALA A 114 -36.99 5.11 -19.36
C ALA A 114 -35.75 4.67 -20.15
N VAL A 115 -34.58 4.88 -19.53
CA VAL A 115 -33.32 4.34 -19.98
C VAL A 115 -32.88 3.26 -18.98
N GLY A 116 -32.67 2.05 -19.47
CA GLY A 116 -31.94 0.98 -18.78
C GLY A 116 -30.45 1.20 -18.96
N VAL A 117 -29.68 1.00 -17.91
CA VAL A 117 -28.23 1.11 -17.89
C VAL A 117 -27.64 -0.23 -17.50
N THR A 118 -26.67 -0.73 -18.26
CA THR A 118 -25.86 -1.89 -17.90
C THR A 118 -24.39 -1.47 -17.89
N VAL A 119 -23.74 -1.63 -16.75
CA VAL A 119 -22.32 -1.29 -16.57
C VAL A 119 -21.48 -2.55 -16.61
N ASN A 120 -20.55 -2.61 -17.55
CA ASN A 120 -19.58 -3.68 -17.67
C ASN A 120 -18.29 -3.26 -16.97
N TYR A 121 -17.93 -4.00 -15.92
CA TYR A 121 -16.73 -3.72 -15.14
C TYR A 121 -15.56 -4.60 -15.57
N SER A 122 -14.38 -4.02 -15.68
CA SER A 122 -13.10 -4.73 -15.87
C SER A 122 -12.52 -5.26 -14.56
N ARG A 123 -13.11 -4.87 -13.42
CA ARG A 123 -12.69 -5.25 -12.06
C ARG A 123 -13.78 -6.05 -11.36
N ALA A 124 -13.36 -6.97 -10.48
CA ALA A 124 -14.30 -7.73 -9.67
C ALA A 124 -15.02 -6.85 -8.63
N PRO A 125 -16.27 -7.16 -8.25
CA PRO A 125 -17.01 -6.40 -7.24
C PRO A 125 -16.27 -6.26 -5.91
N GLU A 126 -15.51 -7.27 -5.51
CA GLU A 126 -14.71 -7.29 -4.29
C GLU A 126 -13.56 -6.27 -4.33
N GLU A 127 -12.99 -6.04 -5.53
CA GLU A 127 -11.95 -5.01 -5.74
C GLU A 127 -12.53 -3.60 -5.56
N LEU A 128 -13.74 -3.36 -6.07
CA LEU A 128 -14.43 -2.07 -5.90
C LEU A 128 -14.78 -1.81 -4.43
N GLN A 129 -15.29 -2.81 -3.72
CA GLN A 129 -15.58 -2.73 -2.29
C GLN A 129 -14.31 -2.58 -1.44
N GLY A 130 -13.17 -3.03 -1.95
CA GLY A 130 -11.86 -2.94 -1.30
C GLY A 130 -11.20 -1.56 -1.40
N ILE A 131 -11.75 -0.62 -2.15
CA ILE A 131 -11.18 0.73 -2.32
C ILE A 131 -11.25 1.49 -0.99
N LYS A 132 -10.08 1.86 -0.46
CA LYS A 132 -9.99 2.60 0.80
C LYS A 132 -10.18 4.10 0.55
N ALA A 133 -10.94 4.77 1.41
CA ALA A 133 -11.11 6.22 1.33
C ALA A 133 -9.93 6.97 1.96
N ALA A 134 -9.40 7.95 1.23
CA ALA A 134 -8.40 8.90 1.71
C ALA A 134 -8.88 10.33 1.38
N LYS A 135 -9.16 11.12 2.40
CA LYS A 135 -9.66 12.50 2.22
C LYS A 135 -8.59 13.46 1.70
N ASP A 136 -7.32 13.12 1.84
CA ASP A 136 -6.16 13.93 1.48
C ASP A 136 -4.89 13.06 1.33
N MET A 137 -3.78 13.67 0.90
CA MET A 137 -2.50 12.99 0.71
C MET A 137 -1.89 12.46 2.00
N GLU A 138 -2.13 13.10 3.16
CA GLU A 138 -1.60 12.60 4.43
C GLU A 138 -2.30 11.30 4.85
N LYS A 139 -3.62 11.21 4.62
CA LYS A 139 -4.33 9.93 4.82
C LYS A 139 -3.88 8.86 3.81
N ALA A 140 -3.64 9.25 2.55
CA ALA A 140 -3.09 8.36 1.53
C ALA A 140 -1.73 7.78 1.95
N LYS A 141 -0.80 8.64 2.38
CA LYS A 141 0.52 8.22 2.91
C LYS A 141 0.40 7.33 4.14
N THR A 142 -0.58 7.58 5.01
CA THR A 142 -0.87 6.71 6.17
C THR A 142 -1.28 5.31 5.72
N LEU A 143 -2.17 5.19 4.73
CA LEU A 143 -2.59 3.89 4.17
C LEU A 143 -1.42 3.13 3.53
N ILE A 144 -0.51 3.84 2.86
CA ILE A 144 0.71 3.23 2.30
C ILE A 144 1.61 2.69 3.42
N ARG A 145 1.86 3.46 4.48
CA ARG A 145 2.63 3.01 5.65
C ARG A 145 2.01 1.76 6.29
N GLU A 146 0.69 1.72 6.45
CA GLU A 146 -0.04 0.56 6.96
C GLU A 146 0.15 -0.66 6.05
N THR A 147 0.02 -0.49 4.74
CA THR A 147 0.19 -1.53 3.72
C THR A 147 1.60 -2.14 3.76
N LEU A 148 2.64 -1.29 3.80
CA LEU A 148 4.04 -1.71 3.95
C LEU A 148 4.28 -2.44 5.27
N THR A 149 3.70 -1.94 6.37
CA THR A 149 3.81 -2.57 7.69
C THR A 149 3.16 -3.96 7.72
N GLN A 150 2.07 -4.16 6.99
CA GLN A 150 1.38 -5.45 6.87
C GLN A 150 2.01 -6.37 5.82
N CYS A 151 3.00 -5.88 5.07
CA CYS A 151 3.59 -6.58 3.91
C CYS A 151 2.51 -7.00 2.89
N ASP A 152 1.49 -6.14 2.70
CA ASP A 152 0.45 -6.37 1.70
C ASP A 152 1.00 -6.08 0.30
N SER A 153 0.52 -6.81 -0.71
CA SER A 153 0.99 -6.69 -2.10
C SER A 153 0.21 -5.66 -2.92
N ALA A 154 -0.87 -5.08 -2.38
CA ALA A 154 -1.69 -4.13 -3.09
C ALA A 154 -2.40 -3.16 -2.15
N LEU A 155 -2.60 -1.95 -2.63
CA LEU A 155 -3.45 -0.93 -2.02
C LEU A 155 -4.18 -0.19 -3.13
N VAL A 156 -5.51 -0.20 -3.09
CA VAL A 156 -6.33 0.68 -3.92
C VAL A 156 -7.02 1.68 -3.00
N MET A 157 -6.89 2.96 -3.31
CA MET A 157 -7.48 4.03 -2.51
C MET A 157 -8.05 5.13 -3.40
N ARG A 158 -9.18 5.74 -2.98
CA ARG A 158 -9.71 6.96 -3.57
C ARG A 158 -9.29 8.16 -2.74
N VAL A 159 -8.62 9.10 -3.37
CA VAL A 159 -8.11 10.33 -2.75
C VAL A 159 -8.93 11.50 -3.28
N THR A 160 -9.72 12.16 -2.40
CA THR A 160 -10.64 13.24 -2.81
C THR A 160 -9.98 14.62 -2.90
N ASN A 161 -8.81 14.82 -2.31
CA ASN A 161 -7.96 16.01 -2.49
C ASN A 161 -6.57 15.51 -2.89
N TYR A 162 -6.48 15.04 -4.13
CA TYR A 162 -5.25 14.50 -4.69
C TYR A 162 -4.30 15.61 -5.10
N GLU A 163 -3.05 15.49 -4.70
CA GLU A 163 -1.93 16.30 -5.15
C GLU A 163 -0.88 15.39 -5.78
N GLU A 164 -0.23 15.85 -6.87
CA GLU A 164 0.79 15.07 -7.56
C GLU A 164 1.91 14.68 -6.59
N THR A 165 2.20 13.40 -6.53
CA THR A 165 3.12 12.82 -5.53
C THR A 165 3.90 11.67 -6.13
N ASP A 166 5.21 11.66 -5.90
CA ASP A 166 6.05 10.50 -6.20
C ASP A 166 5.87 9.43 -5.09
N PHE A 167 4.93 8.52 -5.32
CA PHE A 167 4.67 7.42 -4.38
C PHE A 167 5.80 6.39 -4.35
N VAL A 168 6.58 6.27 -5.43
CA VAL A 168 7.72 5.34 -5.47
C VAL A 168 8.79 5.86 -4.51
N GLN A 169 9.16 7.13 -4.65
CA GLN A 169 10.11 7.78 -3.75
C GLN A 169 9.61 7.73 -2.29
N PHE A 170 8.32 7.98 -2.06
CA PHE A 170 7.75 7.90 -0.71
C PHE A 170 7.92 6.52 -0.07
N VAL A 171 7.72 5.42 -0.84
CA VAL A 171 7.92 4.06 -0.36
C VAL A 171 9.40 3.79 -0.06
N GLU A 172 10.30 4.25 -0.91
CA GLU A 172 11.75 4.11 -0.72
C GLU A 172 12.23 4.84 0.53
N ASP A 173 11.80 6.09 0.72
CA ASP A 173 12.12 6.90 1.90
C ASP A 173 11.59 6.24 3.18
N PHE A 174 10.32 5.81 3.17
CA PHE A 174 9.74 5.14 4.33
C PHE A 174 10.48 3.84 4.67
N ALA A 175 10.86 3.05 3.67
CA ALA A 175 11.62 1.82 3.88
C ALA A 175 13.03 2.11 4.45
N ALA A 176 13.70 3.14 3.94
CA ALA A 176 15.02 3.55 4.44
C ALA A 176 14.96 4.06 5.89
N GLU A 177 13.88 4.76 6.24
CA GLU A 177 13.67 5.27 7.59
C GLU A 177 13.21 4.21 8.59
N ASN A 178 12.52 3.15 8.14
CA ASN A 178 11.87 2.16 8.98
C ASN A 178 12.34 0.72 8.71
N PRO A 179 13.64 0.42 8.82
CA PRO A 179 14.21 -0.91 8.55
C PRO A 179 13.80 -1.96 9.60
N ASP A 180 13.14 -1.55 10.68
CA ASP A 180 12.50 -2.43 11.67
C ASP A 180 11.09 -2.87 11.25
N VAL A 181 10.52 -2.20 10.26
CA VAL A 181 9.18 -2.45 9.73
C VAL A 181 9.24 -3.01 8.32
N VAL A 182 10.00 -2.38 7.42
CA VAL A 182 10.15 -2.82 6.03
C VAL A 182 11.39 -3.69 5.90
N MET A 183 11.16 -5.01 5.85
CA MET A 183 12.26 -5.99 5.77
C MET A 183 12.89 -6.06 4.38
N GLU A 184 12.07 -5.94 3.34
CA GLU A 184 12.44 -5.94 1.93
C GLU A 184 11.79 -4.74 1.25
N LEU A 185 12.56 -3.97 0.48
CA LEU A 185 12.03 -2.92 -0.38
C LEU A 185 11.28 -3.57 -1.55
N PRO A 186 9.94 -3.39 -1.68
CA PRO A 186 9.20 -3.96 -2.80
C PRO A 186 9.46 -3.20 -4.10
N GLN A 187 9.26 -3.88 -5.23
CA GLN A 187 9.06 -3.17 -6.49
C GLN A 187 7.68 -2.53 -6.49
N VAL A 188 7.63 -1.24 -6.80
CA VAL A 188 6.41 -0.42 -6.74
C VAL A 188 5.92 -0.11 -8.13
N THR A 189 4.64 -0.37 -8.39
CA THR A 189 3.94 0.10 -9.59
C THR A 189 2.74 0.93 -9.14
N VAL A 190 2.57 2.11 -9.73
CA VAL A 190 1.49 3.04 -9.39
C VAL A 190 0.71 3.37 -10.65
N SER A 191 -0.62 3.32 -10.54
CA SER A 191 -1.55 3.80 -11.56
C SER A 191 -2.56 4.74 -10.91
N VAL A 192 -2.88 5.84 -11.57
CA VAL A 192 -3.77 6.89 -11.04
C VAL A 192 -4.90 7.14 -12.04
N TYR A 193 -6.12 7.16 -11.56
CA TYR A 193 -7.35 7.28 -12.35
C TYR A 193 -8.31 8.31 -11.74
N PRO A 194 -8.86 9.23 -12.55
CA PRO A 194 -8.47 9.56 -13.93
C PRO A 194 -7.10 10.25 -14.01
N GLU A 195 -6.63 10.58 -15.22
CA GLU A 195 -5.34 11.27 -15.43
C GLU A 195 -5.32 12.71 -14.89
N SER A 196 -6.47 13.30 -14.65
CA SER A 196 -6.60 14.69 -14.18
C SER A 196 -7.75 14.84 -13.17
N GLY A 197 -7.72 15.90 -12.38
CA GLY A 197 -8.69 16.17 -11.31
C GLY A 197 -8.08 15.98 -9.93
N ASP A 198 -8.81 16.37 -8.90
CA ASP A 198 -8.44 16.31 -7.48
C ASP A 198 -9.08 15.11 -6.75
N ASP A 199 -10.01 14.41 -7.39
CA ASP A 199 -10.60 13.17 -6.92
C ASP A 199 -10.14 12.01 -7.80
N ARG A 200 -9.29 11.13 -7.27
CA ARG A 200 -8.62 10.07 -8.03
C ARG A 200 -8.58 8.75 -7.28
N VAL A 201 -8.64 7.66 -8.04
CA VAL A 201 -8.29 6.33 -7.55
C VAL A 201 -6.81 6.08 -7.82
N VAL A 202 -6.07 5.72 -6.78
CA VAL A 202 -4.66 5.35 -6.83
C VAL A 202 -4.56 3.85 -6.58
N ASP A 203 -4.02 3.10 -7.55
CA ASP A 203 -3.76 1.66 -7.47
C ASP A 203 -2.24 1.47 -7.31
N ILE A 204 -1.81 1.01 -6.14
CA ILE A 204 -0.41 0.72 -5.82
C ILE A 204 -0.24 -0.78 -5.71
N ARG A 205 0.69 -1.33 -6.50
CA ARG A 205 1.10 -2.73 -6.46
C ARG A 205 2.52 -2.83 -5.92
N LEU A 206 2.69 -3.70 -4.92
CA LEU A 206 3.94 -3.93 -4.21
C LEU A 206 4.38 -5.39 -4.45
N SER A 207 5.46 -5.57 -5.20
CA SER A 207 5.98 -6.91 -5.52
C SER A 207 7.20 -7.22 -4.65
N TYR A 208 7.09 -8.24 -3.83
CA TYR A 208 8.15 -8.77 -2.97
C TYR A 208 8.71 -10.08 -3.54
N GLN A 209 10.01 -10.32 -3.38
CA GLN A 209 10.64 -11.61 -3.68
C GLN A 209 10.39 -12.60 -2.52
N THR A 210 10.32 -12.09 -1.30
CA THR A 210 10.09 -12.88 -0.09
C THR A 210 8.59 -12.98 0.20
N SER A 211 8.11 -14.15 0.64
CA SER A 211 6.70 -14.32 0.98
C SER A 211 6.28 -13.41 2.14
N ARG A 212 5.02 -12.96 2.12
CA ARG A 212 4.43 -12.14 3.18
C ARG A 212 4.63 -12.75 4.56
N GLU A 213 4.40 -14.05 4.70
CA GLU A 213 4.56 -14.75 5.98
C GLU A 213 6.00 -14.68 6.48
N SER A 214 6.98 -14.91 5.60
CA SER A 214 8.40 -14.80 5.94
C SER A 214 8.79 -13.39 6.34
N LEU A 215 8.33 -12.37 5.61
CA LEU A 215 8.55 -10.96 5.97
C LEU A 215 7.98 -10.63 7.35
N ARG A 216 6.77 -11.11 7.66
CA ARG A 216 6.14 -10.93 8.98
C ARG A 216 6.90 -11.63 10.09
N GLN A 217 7.48 -12.80 9.83
CA GLN A 217 8.34 -13.50 10.80
C GLN A 217 9.65 -12.74 11.04
N MET A 218 10.25 -12.19 9.98
CA MET A 218 11.45 -11.35 10.09
C MET A 218 11.18 -10.10 10.92
N GLN A 219 10.06 -9.40 10.71
CA GLN A 219 9.64 -8.27 11.54
C GLN A 219 9.54 -8.64 13.02
N LYS A 220 8.90 -9.77 13.34
CA LYS A 220 8.78 -10.25 14.73
C LYS A 220 10.12 -10.53 15.39
N TYR A 221 11.14 -10.88 14.61
CA TYR A 221 12.50 -11.07 15.12
C TYR A 221 13.22 -9.74 15.32
N VAL A 222 13.11 -8.84 14.33
CA VAL A 222 13.88 -7.58 14.26
C VAL A 222 13.36 -6.53 15.25
N GLN A 223 12.04 -6.34 15.35
CA GLN A 223 11.43 -5.31 16.20
C GLN A 223 11.87 -5.35 17.66
N PRO A 224 11.94 -6.51 18.35
CA PRO A 224 12.45 -6.57 19.72
C PRO A 224 13.91 -6.13 19.88
N VAL A 225 14.75 -6.32 18.84
CA VAL A 225 16.15 -5.87 18.88
C VAL A 225 16.23 -4.34 18.89
N PHE A 226 15.43 -3.66 18.07
CA PHE A 226 15.33 -2.21 18.07
C PHE A 226 14.77 -1.67 19.40
N THR A 227 13.78 -2.34 19.98
CA THR A 227 13.24 -2.00 21.30
C THR A 227 14.32 -2.16 22.38
N SER A 228 15.08 -3.25 22.34
CA SER A 228 16.18 -3.49 23.28
C SER A 228 17.30 -2.44 23.16
N ALA A 229 17.64 -2.04 21.92
CA ALA A 229 18.61 -0.99 21.68
C ALA A 229 18.15 0.35 22.27
N SER A 230 16.90 0.73 22.06
CA SER A 230 16.30 1.95 22.63
C SER A 230 16.31 1.93 24.16
N LEU A 231 15.94 0.81 24.79
CA LEU A 231 15.97 0.65 26.24
C LEU A 231 17.39 0.69 26.81
N TYR A 232 18.39 0.19 26.08
CA TYR A 232 19.79 0.19 26.48
C TYR A 232 20.38 1.59 26.67
N VAL A 233 19.79 2.60 26.00
CA VAL A 233 20.21 4.00 26.04
C VAL A 233 19.12 4.94 26.55
N SER A 234 18.17 4.44 27.33
CA SER A 234 17.00 5.20 27.78
C SER A 234 17.31 6.20 28.91
N SER A 235 18.51 6.20 29.48
CA SER A 235 18.89 7.17 30.52
C SER A 235 19.02 8.57 29.89
N GLU A 236 18.12 9.47 30.26
CA GLU A 236 18.16 10.89 29.84
C GLU A 236 19.26 11.68 30.53
N GLU A 237 19.83 11.15 31.64
CA GLU A 237 20.95 11.76 32.35
C GLU A 237 22.26 11.69 31.57
N GLU A 238 22.35 10.77 30.59
CA GLU A 238 23.51 10.62 29.71
C GLU A 238 23.41 11.57 28.50
N GLY A 239 24.48 12.30 28.23
CA GLY A 239 24.56 13.16 27.04
C GLY A 239 24.40 12.37 25.71
N ALA A 240 23.98 13.06 24.66
CA ALA A 240 23.68 12.45 23.36
C ALA A 240 24.85 11.63 22.80
N ILE A 241 26.09 12.15 22.89
CA ILE A 241 27.30 11.45 22.42
C ILE A 241 27.49 10.08 23.09
N VAL A 242 27.27 10.00 24.39
CA VAL A 242 27.41 8.73 25.15
C VAL A 242 26.36 7.73 24.65
N ARG A 243 25.12 8.17 24.43
CA ARG A 243 24.03 7.34 23.94
C ARG A 243 24.30 6.85 22.50
N TYR A 244 24.84 7.71 21.63
CA TYR A 244 25.28 7.30 20.28
C TYR A 244 26.40 6.25 20.34
N ALA A 245 27.42 6.46 21.19
CA ALA A 245 28.52 5.51 21.34
C ALA A 245 28.04 4.15 21.88
N ARG A 246 27.07 4.13 22.79
CA ARG A 246 26.47 2.89 23.30
C ARG A 246 25.69 2.14 22.23
N LEU A 247 24.90 2.85 21.40
CA LEU A 247 24.21 2.24 20.25
C LEU A 247 25.20 1.69 19.22
N TYR A 248 26.30 2.41 18.98
CA TYR A 248 27.40 1.91 18.16
C TYR A 248 27.94 0.59 18.70
N THR A 249 28.29 0.53 20.00
CA THR A 249 28.77 -0.68 20.65
C THR A 249 27.75 -1.81 20.59
N PHE A 250 26.47 -1.52 20.89
CA PHE A 250 25.38 -2.51 20.78
C PHE A 250 25.30 -3.14 19.40
N LEU A 251 25.46 -2.35 18.32
CA LEU A 251 25.38 -2.84 16.95
C LEU A 251 26.66 -3.55 16.52
N MET A 252 27.84 -2.99 16.85
CA MET A 252 29.12 -3.45 16.31
C MET A 252 29.69 -4.70 17.00
N GLU A 253 29.39 -4.91 18.28
CA GLU A 253 29.91 -6.09 19.01
C GLU A 253 29.37 -7.43 18.50
N ARG A 254 28.24 -7.43 17.79
CA ARG A 254 27.51 -8.64 17.38
C ARG A 254 27.50 -8.86 15.88
N ASN A 255 27.98 -7.89 15.11
CA ASN A 255 27.80 -7.89 13.66
C ASN A 255 29.11 -7.61 12.93
N ALA A 256 29.28 -8.22 11.76
CA ALA A 256 30.47 -8.08 10.94
C ALA A 256 30.12 -7.49 9.57
N TYR A 257 31.01 -6.64 9.06
CA TYR A 257 30.89 -6.11 7.69
C TYR A 257 31.10 -7.22 6.67
N LYS A 258 30.22 -7.27 5.67
CA LYS A 258 30.35 -8.12 4.48
C LYS A 258 29.94 -7.32 3.25
N VAL A 259 30.67 -7.48 2.15
CA VAL A 259 30.39 -6.71 0.90
C VAL A 259 29.07 -7.13 0.25
N GLU A 260 28.60 -8.35 0.47
CA GLU A 260 27.36 -8.85 -0.12
C GLU A 260 26.14 -8.12 0.42
N THR A 261 25.33 -7.60 -0.49
CA THR A 261 24.04 -7.01 -0.17
C THR A 261 22.95 -8.07 -0.01
N SER A 262 22.04 -7.87 0.93
CA SER A 262 20.87 -8.72 1.13
C SER A 262 19.61 -7.98 0.67
N ILE A 263 18.62 -8.71 0.11
CA ILE A 263 17.28 -8.15 -0.17
C ILE A 263 16.50 -7.85 1.12
N THR A 264 16.93 -8.42 2.27
CA THR A 264 16.38 -8.17 3.61
C THR A 264 17.47 -7.67 4.56
N PRO A 265 18.05 -6.46 4.33
CA PRO A 265 19.32 -6.04 4.93
C PRO A 265 19.27 -5.94 6.46
N SER A 266 18.21 -5.41 7.05
CA SER A 266 18.07 -5.30 8.51
C SER A 266 17.97 -6.67 9.19
N TYR A 267 17.21 -7.59 8.61
CA TYR A 267 17.10 -8.95 9.12
C TYR A 267 18.43 -9.72 8.97
N SER A 268 19.09 -9.60 7.81
CA SER A 268 20.40 -10.21 7.57
C SER A 268 21.42 -9.73 8.60
N LEU A 269 21.49 -8.42 8.83
CA LEU A 269 22.39 -7.82 9.83
C LEU A 269 22.08 -8.30 11.24
N LEU A 270 20.83 -8.17 11.69
CA LEU A 270 20.48 -8.42 13.09
C LEU A 270 20.29 -9.90 13.43
N ARG A 271 19.97 -10.76 12.45
CA ARG A 271 19.78 -12.21 12.67
C ARG A 271 21.03 -13.02 12.38
N HIS A 272 21.72 -12.68 11.28
CA HIS A 272 22.87 -13.45 10.81
C HIS A 272 24.21 -12.78 11.13
N GLY A 273 24.16 -11.56 11.67
CA GLY A 273 25.35 -10.81 12.08
C GLY A 273 26.17 -10.26 10.92
N VAL A 274 25.63 -10.20 9.70
CA VAL A 274 26.36 -9.74 8.50
C VAL A 274 25.58 -8.71 7.71
N GLY A 275 26.25 -7.64 7.28
CA GLY A 275 25.67 -6.58 6.48
C GLY A 275 26.73 -5.75 5.78
N ASP A 276 26.30 -5.01 4.74
CA ASP A 276 27.10 -4.00 4.06
C ASP A 276 27.06 -2.63 4.81
N HIS A 277 27.82 -1.68 4.30
CA HIS A 277 27.88 -0.32 4.90
C HIS A 277 26.49 0.34 4.97
N ARG A 278 25.60 0.10 4.00
CA ARG A 278 24.25 0.68 3.97
C ARG A 278 23.38 0.06 5.05
N ALA A 279 23.41 -1.26 5.21
CA ALA A 279 22.66 -1.96 6.26
C ALA A 279 23.07 -1.46 7.65
N PHE A 280 24.36 -1.33 7.93
CA PHE A 280 24.85 -0.78 9.21
C PHE A 280 24.37 0.65 9.43
N ALA A 281 24.55 1.55 8.45
CA ALA A 281 24.15 2.94 8.58
C ALA A 281 22.65 3.12 8.79
N THR A 282 21.84 2.36 8.04
CA THR A 282 20.37 2.43 8.09
C THR A 282 19.84 1.87 9.42
N VAL A 283 20.33 0.72 9.86
CA VAL A 283 19.91 0.11 11.14
C VAL A 283 20.33 1.00 12.33
N TYR A 284 21.54 1.53 12.31
CA TYR A 284 22.02 2.44 13.34
C TYR A 284 21.17 3.71 13.43
N ALA A 285 20.89 4.36 12.30
CA ALA A 285 20.04 5.55 12.26
C ALA A 285 18.64 5.27 12.82
N ALA A 286 18.04 4.12 12.49
CA ALA A 286 16.74 3.75 13.01
C ALA A 286 16.78 3.44 14.52
N MET A 287 17.84 2.81 15.05
CA MET A 287 18.04 2.63 16.48
C MET A 287 18.16 3.98 17.21
N CYS A 288 18.92 4.93 16.64
CA CYS A 288 19.04 6.28 17.15
C CYS A 288 17.68 6.99 17.23
N ARG A 289 16.92 7.00 16.12
CA ARG A 289 15.59 7.63 16.08
C ARG A 289 14.62 7.01 17.09
N LYS A 290 14.63 5.69 17.24
CA LYS A 290 13.82 5.00 18.27
C LYS A 290 14.21 5.36 19.70
N ALA A 291 15.45 5.74 19.90
CA ALA A 291 15.96 6.25 21.19
C ALA A 291 15.76 7.77 21.35
N GLY A 292 15.05 8.44 20.44
CA GLY A 292 14.84 9.90 20.47
C GLY A 292 16.10 10.71 20.10
N LEU A 293 17.03 10.12 19.35
CA LEU A 293 18.26 10.74 18.90
C LEU A 293 18.18 11.01 17.39
N GLU A 294 18.56 12.20 16.98
CA GLU A 294 18.56 12.61 15.57
C GLU A 294 19.75 11.99 14.83
N CYS A 295 19.47 11.23 13.75
CA CYS A 295 20.50 10.55 13.00
C CYS A 295 20.08 10.41 11.54
N PHE A 296 20.94 10.88 10.63
CA PHE A 296 20.77 10.77 9.19
C PHE A 296 21.62 9.62 8.63
N VAL A 297 21.16 9.04 7.54
CA VAL A 297 21.96 8.14 6.70
C VAL A 297 22.51 8.94 5.54
N VAL A 298 23.82 9.00 5.41
CA VAL A 298 24.49 9.65 4.29
C VAL A 298 24.91 8.59 3.29
N THR A 299 24.62 8.83 2.02
CA THR A 299 25.08 8.01 0.90
C THR A 299 26.05 8.82 0.05
N GLY A 300 27.18 8.22 -0.30
CA GLY A 300 28.21 8.85 -1.08
C GLY A 300 29.31 7.88 -1.47
N THR A 301 30.56 8.37 -1.57
CA THR A 301 31.73 7.54 -1.84
C THR A 301 32.83 7.80 -0.83
N ARG A 302 33.71 6.81 -0.65
CA ARG A 302 34.98 6.94 0.05
C ARG A 302 36.09 6.43 -0.84
N ASN A 303 37.03 7.30 -1.22
CA ASN A 303 38.10 6.99 -2.17
C ASN A 303 37.60 6.43 -3.52
N GLY A 304 36.41 6.85 -3.96
CA GLY A 304 35.76 6.41 -5.19
C GLY A 304 34.81 5.20 -5.04
N ASP A 305 34.88 4.46 -3.93
CA ASP A 305 33.99 3.33 -3.67
C ASP A 305 32.71 3.78 -2.97
N ALA A 306 31.58 3.18 -3.32
CA ALA A 306 30.30 3.47 -2.67
C ALA A 306 30.39 3.26 -1.15
N ARG A 307 29.84 4.21 -0.40
CA ARG A 307 29.89 4.20 1.07
C ARG A 307 28.62 4.84 1.64
N SER A 308 28.11 4.27 2.73
CA SER A 308 27.11 4.91 3.57
C SER A 308 27.65 5.04 4.99
N TRP A 309 27.30 6.13 5.64
CA TRP A 309 27.65 6.45 7.04
C TRP A 309 26.54 7.30 7.66
N ASN A 310 26.77 7.84 8.83
CA ASN A 310 25.73 8.58 9.56
C ASN A 310 26.17 10.01 9.86
N ILE A 311 25.20 10.90 10.02
CA ILE A 311 25.36 12.19 10.68
C ILE A 311 24.50 12.15 11.94
N VAL A 312 25.07 12.54 13.08
CA VAL A 312 24.43 12.57 14.38
C VAL A 312 24.46 13.99 14.96
N ARG A 313 23.48 14.32 15.82
CA ARG A 313 23.35 15.64 16.44
C ARG A 313 23.76 15.61 17.91
N ASP A 314 24.55 16.61 18.33
CA ASP A 314 24.86 16.88 19.73
C ASP A 314 24.68 18.39 20.02
N GLY A 315 23.61 18.71 20.73
CA GLY A 315 23.20 20.12 20.92
C GLY A 315 22.95 20.83 19.59
N ASP A 316 23.71 21.88 19.34
CA ASP A 316 23.62 22.69 18.11
C ASP A 316 24.58 22.22 17.01
N TYR A 317 25.31 21.14 17.21
CA TYR A 317 26.32 20.66 16.28
C TYR A 317 25.94 19.30 15.68
N TYR A 318 26.34 19.12 14.41
CA TYR A 318 26.28 17.82 13.74
C TYR A 318 27.67 17.28 13.49
N TYR A 319 27.78 15.94 13.46
CA TYR A 319 29.02 15.21 13.26
C TYR A 319 28.81 13.98 12.41
N HIS A 320 29.76 13.68 11.53
CA HIS A 320 29.80 12.42 10.81
C HIS A 320 30.27 11.28 11.71
N VAL A 321 29.66 10.10 11.53
CA VAL A 321 30.05 8.84 12.15
C VAL A 321 30.09 7.75 11.09
N ASP A 322 31.27 7.26 10.73
CA ASP A 322 31.40 6.07 9.90
C ASP A 322 31.56 4.84 10.83
N LEU A 323 30.51 4.02 10.95
CA LEU A 323 30.47 2.86 11.83
C LEU A 323 31.54 1.81 11.49
N LEU A 324 31.93 1.74 10.22
CA LEU A 324 32.90 0.77 9.73
C LEU A 324 34.33 1.37 9.61
N SER A 325 34.56 2.50 10.25
CA SER A 325 35.89 3.06 10.41
C SER A 325 36.74 2.15 11.33
N GLN A 326 37.99 1.91 10.93
CA GLN A 326 38.94 1.14 11.77
C GLN A 326 39.25 1.80 13.12
N SER A 327 38.96 3.11 13.22
CA SER A 327 39.22 3.91 14.42
C SER A 327 38.09 3.81 15.49
N GLY A 328 37.04 3.02 15.24
CA GLY A 328 35.89 2.89 16.15
C GLY A 328 34.90 4.07 16.06
N PHE A 329 34.20 4.36 17.16
CA PHE A 329 33.25 5.46 17.24
C PHE A 329 33.99 6.80 17.37
N ILE A 330 34.04 7.54 16.27
CA ILE A 330 34.65 8.87 16.20
C ILE A 330 33.66 9.83 15.53
N LEU A 331 33.61 11.04 16.07
CA LEU A 331 32.83 12.17 15.55
C LEU A 331 33.73 13.02 14.66
N TYR A 332 33.40 13.11 13.37
CA TYR A 332 34.14 13.90 12.40
C TYR A 332 33.37 15.15 11.98
N LYS A 333 34.12 16.24 11.76
CA LYS A 333 33.63 17.45 11.07
C LYS A 333 33.77 17.28 9.56
N ASP A 334 33.08 18.11 8.78
CA ASP A 334 33.17 18.09 7.30
C ASP A 334 34.63 18.12 6.83
N ASN A 335 35.44 19.00 7.37
CA ASN A 335 36.87 19.16 6.98
C ASN A 335 37.78 18.00 7.40
N GLN A 336 37.27 17.03 8.14
CA GLN A 336 37.98 15.81 8.58
C GLN A 336 37.61 14.59 7.75
N MET A 337 36.59 14.67 6.87
CA MET A 337 36.08 13.60 6.02
C MET A 337 36.96 13.41 4.76
N ASN A 338 38.26 13.16 4.96
CA ASN A 338 39.21 13.01 3.84
C ASN A 338 38.85 11.77 2.99
N GLY A 339 38.75 12.00 1.66
CA GLY A 339 38.42 10.95 0.69
C GLY A 339 36.92 10.63 0.60
N TYR A 340 36.06 11.25 1.40
CA TYR A 340 34.61 11.12 1.27
C TYR A 340 34.04 12.20 0.34
N VAL A 341 33.02 11.80 -0.43
CA VAL A 341 32.25 12.69 -1.31
C VAL A 341 30.75 12.38 -1.13
N TRP A 342 29.96 13.43 -0.89
CA TRP A 342 28.51 13.34 -0.73
C TRP A 342 27.85 14.62 -1.23
N ASP A 343 26.51 14.65 -1.30
CA ASP A 343 25.78 15.89 -1.56
C ASP A 343 25.71 16.73 -0.29
N TYR A 344 26.53 17.76 -0.21
CA TYR A 344 26.58 18.69 0.93
C TYR A 344 25.27 19.44 1.15
N SER A 345 24.47 19.63 0.11
CA SER A 345 23.20 20.38 0.20
C SER A 345 22.08 19.59 0.83
N ALA A 346 22.19 18.25 0.81
CA ALA A 346 21.17 17.33 1.34
C ALA A 346 21.25 17.12 2.86
N TYR A 347 22.31 17.58 3.53
CA TYR A 347 22.56 17.30 4.94
C TYR A 347 23.01 18.55 5.70
N PRO A 348 22.83 18.58 7.05
CA PRO A 348 23.35 19.67 7.87
C PRO A 348 24.88 19.68 7.84
N ALA A 349 25.48 20.88 7.82
CA ALA A 349 26.93 21.05 7.90
C ALA A 349 27.46 20.58 9.25
N CYS A 350 28.54 19.77 9.23
CA CYS A 350 29.12 19.17 10.42
C CYS A 350 30.30 19.96 11.01
N GLY A 351 30.28 20.14 12.33
CA GLY A 351 31.32 20.85 13.07
C GLY A 351 31.16 22.37 13.11
N VAL A 352 30.04 22.90 12.65
CA VAL A 352 29.64 24.31 12.80
C VAL A 352 28.33 24.36 13.59
N ALA A 353 28.18 25.43 14.41
CA ALA A 353 26.93 25.61 15.16
C ALA A 353 25.80 25.94 14.17
N GLN A 354 24.69 25.23 14.28
CA GLN A 354 23.49 25.56 13.52
C GLN A 354 22.87 26.83 14.11
N GLN A 355 22.57 27.81 13.26
CA GLN A 355 21.77 28.95 13.68
C GLN A 355 20.35 28.49 13.97
N PRO A 356 19.68 28.99 15.04
CA PRO A 356 18.26 28.72 15.23
C PRO A 356 17.52 29.12 13.98
N ALA A 357 16.60 28.28 13.49
CA ALA A 357 15.73 28.66 12.40
C ALA A 357 15.03 29.99 12.79
N GLU A 358 15.26 31.07 12.03
CA GLU A 358 14.52 32.29 12.18
C GLU A 358 13.04 31.94 11.96
N ASN A 359 12.27 32.05 13.05
CA ASN A 359 10.81 32.00 12.97
C ASN A 359 10.35 33.22 12.14
N ASN A 360 10.28 33.05 10.84
CA ASN A 360 9.50 33.95 10.01
C ASN A 360 8.02 33.70 10.33
N GLY A 361 7.49 34.54 11.24
CA GLY A 361 6.11 34.56 11.69
C GLY A 361 5.12 34.95 10.60
#